data_809ca562eb7ec1627ea26ae968ebfa7d
#
_entry.id   809ca562eb7ec1627ea26ae968ebfa7d
#
_cell.length_a   1.000
_cell.length_b   1.000
_cell.length_c   1.000
_cell.angle_alpha   90.00
_cell.angle_beta   90.00
_cell.angle_gamma   90.00
#
_symmetry.space_group_name_H-M   'P 1'
#
loop_
_entity.id
_entity.type
_entity.pdbx_description
1 polymer ?
#
loop_
_entity_poly.entity_id
_entity_poly.type
_entity_poly.pdbx_seq_one_letter_code
_entity_poly.pdbx_strand_id
1 'polypeptide(L)'
;MNDRLPALPQEILDIRRSIDNIDGALVFMLAERFRLTGRVGEIKAEVGLPPQDPDRERRQTARLAGLAEEAGLDVAFAEAFRGFVTAEVIRHHQHQQAIRARVDATDGSTP
;
A
#
# COMPACT_ATOMS: atom_id res chain seq x y z
N MET A 1 -37.85 32.65 -3.13
CA MET A 1 -37.04 31.88 -4.09
C MET A 1 -36.21 30.86 -3.36
N ASN A 2 -36.25 29.61 -3.75
CA ASN A 2 -35.62 28.52 -3.02
C ASN A 2 -34.27 28.20 -3.67
N ASP A 3 -33.19 28.66 -3.05
CA ASP A 3 -31.82 28.45 -3.55
C ASP A 3 -31.24 27.09 -3.13
N ARG A 4 -32.06 26.25 -2.50
CA ARG A 4 -31.61 24.94 -2.09
C ARG A 4 -31.44 24.00 -3.28
N LEU A 5 -30.34 23.25 -3.28
CA LEU A 5 -30.17 22.16 -4.21
C LEU A 5 -31.26 21.12 -3.99
N PRO A 6 -31.72 20.44 -5.05
CA PRO A 6 -32.68 19.36 -4.89
C PRO A 6 -32.13 18.27 -3.96
N ALA A 7 -33.01 17.62 -3.23
CA ALA A 7 -32.62 16.49 -2.40
C ALA A 7 -32.06 15.38 -3.28
N LEU A 8 -31.05 14.68 -2.78
CA LEU A 8 -30.45 13.56 -3.51
C LEU A 8 -31.45 12.40 -3.57
N PRO A 9 -31.59 11.74 -4.73
CA PRO A 9 -32.38 10.52 -4.81
C PRO A 9 -31.91 9.46 -3.82
N GLN A 10 -32.84 8.66 -3.30
CA GLN A 10 -32.52 7.60 -2.35
C GLN A 10 -31.53 6.59 -2.95
N GLU A 11 -31.64 6.32 -4.24
CA GLU A 11 -30.69 5.42 -4.93
C GLU A 11 -29.24 5.91 -4.80
N ILE A 12 -29.00 7.20 -4.92
CA ILE A 12 -27.65 7.77 -4.74
C ILE A 12 -27.18 7.58 -3.31
N LEU A 13 -28.05 7.81 -2.33
CA LEU A 13 -27.69 7.64 -0.92
C LEU A 13 -27.33 6.18 -0.61
N ASP A 14 -28.08 5.24 -1.17
CA ASP A 14 -27.81 3.82 -1.00
C ASP A 14 -26.48 3.41 -1.64
N ILE A 15 -26.21 3.89 -2.84
CA ILE A 15 -24.94 3.63 -3.54
C ILE A 15 -23.76 4.22 -2.76
N ARG A 16 -23.91 5.43 -2.24
CA ARG A 16 -22.86 6.06 -1.44
C ARG A 16 -22.56 5.27 -0.17
N ARG A 17 -23.58 4.70 0.46
CA ARG A 17 -23.35 3.82 1.63
C ARG A 17 -22.52 2.60 1.26
N SER A 18 -22.82 1.99 0.12
CA SER A 18 -22.02 0.86 -0.40
C SER A 18 -20.59 1.27 -0.69
N ILE A 19 -20.38 2.45 -1.29
CA ILE A 19 -19.03 2.99 -1.55
C ILE A 19 -18.29 3.21 -0.23
N ASP A 20 -18.93 3.80 0.77
CA ASP A 20 -18.31 4.02 2.07
C ASP A 20 -17.88 2.71 2.73
N ASN A 21 -18.69 1.67 2.60
CA ASN A 21 -18.33 0.35 3.12
C ASN A 21 -17.14 -0.25 2.40
N ILE A 22 -17.05 -0.08 1.08
CA ILE A 22 -15.89 -0.51 0.30
C ILE A 22 -14.65 0.26 0.72
N ASP A 23 -14.75 1.57 0.87
CA ASP A 23 -13.62 2.40 1.30
C ASP A 23 -13.14 1.98 2.69
N GLY A 24 -14.04 1.68 3.61
CA GLY A 24 -13.68 1.15 4.92
C GLY A 24 -12.91 -0.15 4.82
N ALA A 25 -13.38 -1.08 3.99
CA ALA A 25 -12.68 -2.35 3.76
C ALA A 25 -11.30 -2.14 3.15
N LEU A 26 -11.16 -1.20 2.20
CA LEU A 26 -9.88 -0.86 1.59
C LEU A 26 -8.88 -0.35 2.63
N VAL A 27 -9.31 0.53 3.53
CA VAL A 27 -8.44 1.05 4.60
C VAL A 27 -7.92 -0.08 5.47
N PHE A 28 -8.81 -0.98 5.91
CA PHE A 28 -8.39 -2.12 6.73
C PHE A 28 -7.45 -3.07 5.98
N MET A 29 -7.71 -3.32 4.69
CA MET A 29 -6.83 -4.16 3.87
C MET A 29 -5.46 -3.53 3.66
N LEU A 30 -5.39 -2.22 3.43
CA LEU A 30 -4.13 -1.51 3.30
C LEU A 30 -3.34 -1.54 4.60
N ALA A 31 -4.00 -1.33 5.74
CA ALA A 31 -3.35 -1.40 7.05
C ALA A 31 -2.73 -2.79 7.28
N GLU A 32 -3.47 -3.85 6.97
CA GLU A 32 -2.98 -5.22 7.08
C GLU A 32 -1.81 -5.48 6.13
N ARG A 33 -1.92 -4.99 4.89
CA ARG A 33 -0.85 -5.12 3.91
C ARG A 33 0.44 -4.45 4.39
N PHE A 34 0.35 -3.24 4.91
CA PHE A 34 1.53 -2.53 5.43
C PHE A 34 2.10 -3.21 6.68
N ARG A 35 1.25 -3.81 7.51
CA ARG A 35 1.74 -4.60 8.65
C ARG A 35 2.58 -5.78 8.18
N LEU A 36 2.13 -6.47 7.13
CA LEU A 36 2.85 -7.61 6.56
C LEU A 36 4.15 -7.18 5.86
N THR A 37 4.12 -6.11 5.07
CA THR A 37 5.34 -5.60 4.44
C THR A 37 6.31 -5.02 5.47
N GLY A 38 5.80 -4.49 6.58
CA GLY A 38 6.63 -4.08 7.72
C GLY A 38 7.41 -5.24 8.30
N ARG A 39 6.77 -6.41 8.45
CA ARG A 39 7.47 -7.62 8.91
C ARG A 39 8.53 -8.07 7.92
N VAL A 40 8.23 -8.02 6.61
CA VAL A 40 9.23 -8.32 5.58
C VAL A 40 10.41 -7.34 5.69
N GLY A 41 10.14 -6.06 5.92
CA GLY A 41 11.18 -5.05 6.08
C GLY A 41 12.08 -5.32 7.28
N GLU A 42 11.51 -5.76 8.41
CA GLU A 42 12.29 -6.16 9.59
C GLU A 42 13.25 -7.31 9.25
N ILE A 43 12.75 -8.34 8.56
CA ILE A 43 13.54 -9.49 8.18
C ILE A 43 14.66 -9.07 7.21
N LYS A 44 14.35 -8.25 6.22
CA LYS A 44 15.36 -7.74 5.28
C LYS A 44 16.47 -6.99 6.00
N ALA A 45 16.12 -6.17 6.98
CA ALA A 45 17.10 -5.43 7.76
C ALA A 45 17.99 -6.38 8.60
N GLU A 46 17.40 -7.43 9.18
CA GLU A 46 18.13 -8.42 9.97
C GLU A 46 19.16 -9.19 9.15
N VAL A 47 18.79 -9.57 7.91
CA VAL A 47 19.66 -10.41 7.08
C VAL A 47 20.44 -9.61 6.02
N GLY A 48 20.30 -8.28 6.01
CA GLY A 48 21.07 -7.43 5.12
C GLY A 48 20.59 -7.42 3.66
N LEU A 49 19.33 -7.72 3.41
CA LEU A 49 18.75 -7.64 2.07
C LEU A 49 18.39 -6.19 1.72
N PRO A 50 18.51 -5.79 0.44
CA PRO A 50 18.15 -4.42 0.05
C PRO A 50 16.64 -4.19 0.12
N PRO A 51 16.19 -2.92 0.32
CA PRO A 51 14.77 -2.60 0.33
C PRO A 51 14.07 -2.91 -0.99
N GLN A 52 14.73 -2.71 -2.12
CA GLN A 52 14.16 -2.91 -3.44
C GLN A 52 14.40 -4.32 -3.93
N ASP A 53 13.40 -4.85 -4.64
CA ASP A 53 13.47 -6.15 -5.29
C ASP A 53 12.83 -6.01 -6.69
N PRO A 54 13.63 -5.62 -7.72
CA PRO A 54 13.08 -5.36 -9.04
C PRO A 54 12.38 -6.56 -9.69
N ASP A 55 12.84 -7.77 -9.45
CA ASP A 55 12.20 -8.98 -9.99
C ASP A 55 10.81 -9.18 -9.39
N ARG A 56 10.69 -9.01 -8.07
CA ARG A 56 9.42 -9.08 -7.38
C ARG A 56 8.46 -8.01 -7.89
N GLU A 57 8.94 -6.79 -8.08
CA GLU A 57 8.13 -5.68 -8.58
C GLU A 57 7.58 -5.98 -9.97
N ARG A 58 8.39 -6.54 -10.86
CA ARG A 58 7.93 -6.92 -12.20
C ARG A 58 6.84 -7.98 -12.14
N ARG A 59 7.03 -9.01 -11.31
CA ARG A 59 6.02 -10.07 -11.14
C ARG A 59 4.72 -9.53 -10.58
N GLN A 60 4.79 -8.64 -9.59
CA GLN A 60 3.61 -8.02 -9.00
C GLN A 60 2.88 -7.11 -9.99
N THR A 61 3.62 -6.36 -10.79
CA THR A 61 3.02 -5.50 -11.81
C THR A 61 2.25 -6.33 -12.84
N ALA A 62 2.86 -7.41 -13.33
CA ALA A 62 2.20 -8.29 -14.30
C ALA A 62 0.96 -8.96 -13.70
N ARG A 63 1.07 -9.45 -12.47
CA ARG A 63 -0.06 -10.07 -11.77
C ARG A 63 -1.21 -9.08 -11.58
N LEU A 64 -0.91 -7.88 -11.14
CA LEU A 64 -1.93 -6.88 -10.87
C LEU A 64 -2.62 -6.42 -12.15
N ALA A 65 -1.87 -6.29 -13.25
CA ALA A 65 -2.45 -5.97 -14.54
C ALA A 65 -3.47 -7.03 -14.98
N GLY A 66 -3.14 -8.32 -14.82
CA GLY A 66 -4.06 -9.42 -15.12
C GLY A 66 -5.30 -9.39 -14.24
N LEU A 67 -5.15 -9.14 -12.95
CA LEU A 67 -6.28 -9.03 -12.03
C LEU A 67 -7.17 -7.83 -12.36
N ALA A 68 -6.57 -6.71 -12.74
CA ALA A 68 -7.31 -5.51 -13.13
C ALA A 68 -8.18 -5.80 -14.36
N GLU A 69 -7.64 -6.49 -15.36
CA GLU A 69 -8.40 -6.89 -16.55
C GLU A 69 -9.59 -7.78 -16.17
N GLU A 70 -9.37 -8.79 -15.35
CA GLU A 70 -10.43 -9.68 -14.87
C GLU A 70 -11.52 -8.91 -14.11
N ALA A 71 -11.14 -7.96 -13.30
CA ALA A 71 -12.05 -7.18 -12.47
C ALA A 71 -12.75 -6.06 -13.24
N GLY A 72 -12.32 -5.75 -14.45
CA GLY A 72 -12.82 -4.60 -15.18
C GLY A 72 -12.31 -3.26 -14.64
N LEU A 73 -11.16 -3.27 -13.99
CA LEU A 73 -10.51 -2.06 -13.48
C LEU A 73 -9.49 -1.56 -14.51
N ASP A 74 -9.40 -0.26 -14.70
CA ASP A 74 -8.41 0.34 -15.59
C ASP A 74 -7.00 -0.09 -15.18
N VAL A 75 -6.29 -0.74 -16.10
CA VAL A 75 -4.94 -1.26 -15.86
C VAL A 75 -3.97 -0.13 -15.53
N ALA A 76 -4.06 1.00 -16.23
CA ALA A 76 -3.18 2.15 -15.96
C ALA A 76 -3.38 2.69 -14.55
N PHE A 77 -4.62 2.73 -14.07
CA PHE A 77 -4.91 3.12 -12.69
C PHE A 77 -4.32 2.12 -11.70
N ALA A 78 -4.53 0.82 -11.95
CA ALA A 78 -4.00 -0.23 -11.07
C ALA A 78 -2.48 -0.16 -10.97
N GLU A 79 -1.79 0.07 -12.07
CA GLU A 79 -0.33 0.23 -12.10
C GLU A 79 0.13 1.46 -11.31
N ALA A 80 -0.56 2.60 -11.48
CA ALA A 80 -0.25 3.82 -10.74
C ALA A 80 -0.46 3.63 -9.24
N PHE A 81 -1.56 2.99 -8.85
CA PHE A 81 -1.85 2.67 -7.45
C PHE A 81 -0.78 1.76 -6.86
N ARG A 82 -0.40 0.71 -7.57
CA ARG A 82 0.65 -0.20 -7.13
C ARG A 82 1.98 0.52 -6.95
N GLY A 83 2.35 1.38 -7.90
CA GLY A 83 3.58 2.17 -7.81
C GLY A 83 3.60 3.07 -6.58
N PHE A 84 2.47 3.69 -6.26
CA PHE A 84 2.33 4.52 -5.07
C PHE A 84 2.54 3.70 -3.79
N VAL A 85 1.89 2.54 -3.71
CA VAL A 85 2.03 1.64 -2.55
C VAL A 85 3.45 1.11 -2.43
N THR A 86 4.07 0.69 -3.53
CA THR A 86 5.44 0.17 -3.56
C THR A 86 6.45 1.23 -3.08
N ALA A 87 6.31 2.47 -3.53
CA ALA A 87 7.19 3.56 -3.08
C ALA A 87 7.10 3.76 -1.57
N GLU A 88 5.90 3.67 -1.01
CA GLU A 88 5.68 3.77 0.43
C GLU A 88 6.35 2.62 1.19
N VAL A 89 6.23 1.39 0.67
CA VAL A 89 6.87 0.20 1.27
C VAL A 89 8.39 0.35 1.26
N ILE A 90 8.96 0.79 0.15
CA ILE A 90 10.42 1.00 0.04
C ILE A 90 10.89 2.03 1.06
N ARG A 91 10.14 3.12 1.21
CA ARG A 91 10.46 4.17 2.18
C ARG A 91 10.44 3.62 3.60
N HIS A 92 9.45 2.78 3.95
CA HIS A 92 9.38 2.11 5.25
C HIS A 92 10.58 1.19 5.46
N HIS A 93 10.96 0.39 4.46
CA HIS A 93 12.09 -0.53 4.55
C HIS A 93 13.42 0.22 4.73
N GLN A 94 13.60 1.33 4.00
CA GLN A 94 14.80 2.17 4.16
C GLN A 94 14.89 2.74 5.57
N HIS A 95 13.77 3.18 6.13
CA HIS A 95 13.71 3.69 7.49
C HIS A 95 14.06 2.60 8.51
N GLN A 96 13.53 1.41 8.35
CA GLN A 96 13.82 0.27 9.21
C GLN A 96 15.32 -0.09 9.16
N GLN A 97 15.92 -0.08 7.97
CA GLN A 97 17.34 -0.35 7.82
C GLN A 97 18.21 0.73 8.48
N ALA A 98 17.81 1.99 8.38
CA ALA A 98 18.52 3.09 9.04
C ALA A 98 18.48 2.94 10.57
N ILE A 99 17.33 2.54 11.12
CA ILE A 99 17.21 2.27 12.56
C ILE A 99 18.10 1.10 12.95
N ARG A 100 18.09 0.01 12.19
CA ARG A 100 18.92 -1.17 12.47
C ARG A 100 20.40 -0.84 12.43
N ALA A 101 20.84 -0.06 11.46
CA ALA A 101 22.22 0.38 11.33
C ALA A 101 22.66 1.19 12.56
N ARG A 102 21.79 2.05 13.09
CA ARG A 102 22.10 2.82 14.31
C ARG A 102 22.25 1.92 15.53
N VAL A 103 21.35 0.94 15.66
CA VAL A 103 21.41 -0.03 16.77
C VAL A 103 22.70 -0.85 16.69
N ASP A 104 23.03 -1.37 15.51
CA ASP A 104 24.25 -2.15 15.30
C ASP A 104 25.52 -1.33 15.56
N ALA A 105 25.53 -0.06 15.13
CA ALA A 105 26.65 0.83 15.38
C ALA A 105 26.83 1.09 16.89
N THR A 106 25.74 1.23 17.64
CA THR A 106 25.78 1.42 19.09
C THR A 106 26.29 0.17 19.79
N ASP A 107 25.81 -1.00 19.40
CA ASP A 107 26.25 -2.29 19.99
C ASP A 107 27.70 -2.59 19.62
N GLY A 108 28.11 -2.28 18.38
CA GLY A 108 29.47 -2.50 17.92
C GLY A 108 30.52 -1.53 18.47
N SER A 109 30.10 -0.47 19.13
CA SER A 109 31.02 0.54 19.70
C SER A 109 31.60 0.17 21.07
N THR A 110 31.14 -0.92 21.65
CA THR A 110 31.68 -1.40 22.93
C THR A 110 32.88 -2.30 22.68
N PRO A 111 34.04 -1.97 23.21
CA PRO A 111 35.22 -2.83 23.09
C PRO A 111 35.05 -4.14 23.86
#